data_08c1c7c23d9a59b40c1e6c504f7a71b8
#
_entry.id   08c1c7c23d9a59b40c1e6c504f7a71b8
#
_cell.length_a   1.000
_cell.length_b   1.000
_cell.length_c   1.000
_cell.angle_alpha   90.00
_cell.angle_beta   90.00
_cell.angle_gamma   90.00
#
_symmetry.space_group_name_H-M   'P 1'
#
loop_
_entity.id
_entity.type
_entity.pdbx_description
1 polymer ?
#
loop_
_entity_poly.entity_id
_entity_poly.type
_entity_poly.pdbx_seq_one_letter_code
_entity_poly.pdbx_strand_id
1 'polypeptide(L)'
;MELRDRHVVIVGGTKGIGAATARLAAAAGARVTLTGRSRTSLDAALAGLPQSVVGELLDFTEPALVAVFAGRIAAPDHLVLSASSAVAWGAFAELAEAALERAFAAKFWGYWRVIQALAGQLPASGSITLVTGAAARAALPGTAGL
;
A
#
# COMPACT_ATOMS: atom_id res chain seq x y z
N MET A 1 12.63 -10.20 -14.48
CA MET A 1 11.61 -11.02 -13.81
C MET A 1 10.34 -10.84 -14.61
N GLU A 2 9.72 -11.90 -15.07
CA GLU A 2 8.49 -11.84 -15.83
C GLU A 2 7.31 -11.95 -14.87
N LEU A 3 6.36 -11.01 -14.93
CA LEU A 3 5.17 -10.99 -14.09
C LEU A 3 3.92 -11.45 -14.88
N ARG A 4 4.12 -12.11 -16.02
CA ARG A 4 3.03 -12.59 -16.86
C ARG A 4 2.09 -13.49 -16.04
N ASP A 5 0.81 -13.19 -16.10
CA ASP A 5 -0.28 -13.87 -15.40
C ASP A 5 -0.20 -13.85 -13.87
N ARG A 6 0.77 -13.14 -13.30
CA ARG A 6 0.87 -12.96 -11.85
C ARG A 6 -0.11 -11.91 -11.36
N HIS A 7 -0.68 -12.12 -10.19
CA HIS A 7 -1.52 -11.14 -9.53
C HIS A 7 -0.71 -10.30 -8.55
N VAL A 8 -0.61 -9.00 -8.81
CA VAL A 8 0.08 -8.03 -7.97
C VAL A 8 -0.96 -7.15 -7.27
N VAL A 9 -1.01 -7.20 -5.95
CA VAL A 9 -1.86 -6.33 -5.13
C VAL A 9 -1.02 -5.18 -4.58
N ILE A 10 -1.47 -3.95 -4.82
CA ILE A 10 -0.75 -2.72 -4.42
C ILE A 10 -1.62 -1.89 -3.50
N VAL A 11 -1.25 -1.85 -2.23
CA VAL A 11 -1.91 -1.01 -1.23
C VAL A 11 -1.31 0.39 -1.24
N GLY A 12 -2.15 1.41 -1.57
CA GLY A 12 -1.69 2.78 -1.79
C GLY A 12 -1.23 3.02 -3.24
N GLY A 13 -1.99 2.51 -4.21
CA GLY A 13 -1.65 2.52 -5.63
C GLY A 13 -2.05 3.77 -6.42
N THR A 14 -2.73 4.75 -5.82
CA THR A 14 -3.35 5.85 -6.60
C THR A 14 -2.38 6.95 -7.01
N LYS A 15 -1.19 7.05 -6.44
CA LYS A 15 -0.17 8.05 -6.77
C LYS A 15 1.24 7.60 -6.39
N GLY A 16 2.24 8.41 -6.79
CA GLY A 16 3.63 8.22 -6.38
C GLY A 16 4.18 6.84 -6.76
N ILE A 17 4.89 6.22 -5.82
CA ILE A 17 5.56 4.92 -6.00
C ILE A 17 4.55 3.83 -6.34
N GLY A 18 3.39 3.78 -5.65
CA GLY A 18 2.38 2.76 -5.91
C GLY A 18 1.80 2.82 -7.32
N ALA A 19 1.48 4.00 -7.83
CA ALA A 19 0.99 4.17 -9.21
C ALA A 19 2.06 3.83 -10.25
N ALA A 20 3.32 4.19 -10.00
CA ALA A 20 4.43 3.82 -10.86
C ALA A 20 4.64 2.29 -10.88
N THR A 21 4.56 1.64 -9.72
CA THR A 21 4.63 0.19 -9.58
C THR A 21 3.50 -0.49 -10.34
N ALA A 22 2.26 0.02 -10.23
CA ALA A 22 1.11 -0.52 -10.95
C ALA A 22 1.32 -0.50 -12.47
N ARG A 23 1.82 0.63 -12.99
CA ARG A 23 2.13 0.77 -14.43
C ARG A 23 3.20 -0.21 -14.88
N LEU A 24 4.29 -0.32 -14.14
CA LEU A 24 5.40 -1.23 -14.49
C LEU A 24 5.00 -2.69 -14.37
N ALA A 25 4.25 -3.07 -13.34
CA ALA A 25 3.76 -4.43 -13.18
C ALA A 25 2.80 -4.83 -14.32
N ALA A 26 1.88 -3.95 -14.68
CA ALA A 26 0.97 -4.17 -15.81
C ALA A 26 1.74 -4.28 -17.15
N ALA A 27 2.73 -3.42 -17.37
CA ALA A 27 3.60 -3.50 -18.54
C ALA A 27 4.43 -4.80 -18.60
N ALA A 28 4.74 -5.40 -17.44
CA ALA A 28 5.39 -6.71 -17.34
C ALA A 28 4.42 -7.91 -17.44
N GLY A 29 3.14 -7.65 -17.76
CA GLY A 29 2.13 -8.68 -18.01
C GLY A 29 1.34 -9.12 -16.76
N ALA A 30 1.46 -8.42 -15.63
CA ALA A 30 0.72 -8.73 -14.42
C ALA A 30 -0.76 -8.31 -14.51
N ARG A 31 -1.63 -9.05 -13.84
CA ARG A 31 -2.93 -8.55 -13.36
C ARG A 31 -2.66 -7.72 -12.11
N VAL A 32 -3.19 -6.51 -12.04
CA VAL A 32 -2.90 -5.61 -10.91
C VAL A 32 -4.19 -5.20 -10.22
N THR A 33 -4.26 -5.37 -8.90
CA THR A 33 -5.27 -4.74 -8.06
C THR A 33 -4.59 -3.61 -7.27
N LEU A 34 -4.97 -2.38 -7.56
CA LEU A 34 -4.50 -1.24 -6.77
C LEU A 34 -5.59 -0.76 -5.82
N THR A 35 -5.20 -0.30 -4.64
CA THR A 35 -6.16 0.22 -3.67
C THR A 35 -6.00 1.71 -3.44
N GLY A 36 -7.12 2.34 -3.08
CA GLY A 36 -7.20 3.74 -2.68
C GLY A 36 -8.34 3.97 -1.70
N ARG A 37 -8.27 5.05 -0.93
CA ARG A 37 -9.30 5.40 0.07
C ARG A 37 -10.51 6.14 -0.51
N SER A 38 -10.40 6.69 -1.71
CA SER A 38 -11.52 7.40 -2.33
C SER A 38 -11.73 6.95 -3.78
N ARG A 39 -12.98 6.91 -4.19
CA ARG A 39 -13.37 6.59 -5.56
C ARG A 39 -12.74 7.55 -6.56
N THR A 40 -12.80 8.85 -6.29
CA THR A 40 -12.23 9.87 -7.17
C THR A 40 -10.74 9.65 -7.45
N SER A 41 -9.94 9.35 -6.41
CA SER A 41 -8.49 9.11 -6.61
C SER A 41 -8.20 7.77 -7.30
N LEU A 42 -9.05 6.77 -7.11
CA LEU A 42 -8.96 5.50 -7.85
C LEU A 42 -9.25 5.70 -9.33
N ASP A 43 -10.37 6.34 -9.66
CA ASP A 43 -10.80 6.56 -11.04
C ASP A 43 -9.76 7.42 -11.80
N ALA A 44 -9.21 8.46 -11.16
CA ALA A 44 -8.14 9.27 -11.72
C ALA A 44 -6.86 8.45 -11.98
N ALA A 45 -6.50 7.54 -11.07
CA ALA A 45 -5.33 6.68 -11.25
C ALA A 45 -5.55 5.65 -12.36
N LEU A 46 -6.74 5.06 -12.45
CA LEU A 46 -7.08 4.05 -13.46
C LEU A 46 -7.18 4.61 -14.87
N ALA A 47 -7.58 5.87 -15.03
CA ALA A 47 -7.72 6.51 -16.35
C ALA A 47 -6.43 6.47 -17.21
N GLY A 48 -5.26 6.38 -16.57
CA GLY A 48 -3.96 6.30 -17.25
C GLY A 48 -3.32 4.90 -17.25
N LEU A 49 -4.08 3.85 -16.88
CA LEU A 49 -3.56 2.49 -16.73
C LEU A 49 -4.28 1.51 -17.66
N PRO A 50 -3.62 0.39 -18.04
CA PRO A 50 -4.25 -0.65 -18.87
C PRO A 50 -5.45 -1.30 -18.17
N GLN A 51 -6.34 -1.93 -18.94
CA GLN A 51 -7.51 -2.67 -18.44
C GLN A 51 -7.15 -3.85 -17.52
N SER A 52 -5.92 -4.32 -17.54
CA SER A 52 -5.39 -5.34 -16.62
C SER A 52 -5.23 -4.81 -15.18
N VAL A 53 -5.42 -3.52 -14.96
CA VAL A 53 -5.37 -2.88 -13.65
C VAL A 53 -6.78 -2.57 -13.17
N VAL A 54 -7.16 -3.10 -12.02
CA VAL A 54 -8.44 -2.84 -11.37
C VAL A 54 -8.24 -2.08 -10.06
N GLY A 55 -9.22 -1.25 -9.69
CA GLY A 55 -9.17 -0.44 -8.47
C GLY A 55 -10.14 -0.95 -7.41
N GLU A 56 -9.67 -1.07 -6.18
CA GLU A 56 -10.46 -1.46 -5.03
C GLU A 56 -10.42 -0.39 -3.94
N LEU A 57 -11.58 -0.08 -3.34
CA LEU A 57 -11.64 0.81 -2.19
C LEU A 57 -11.14 0.07 -0.95
N LEU A 58 -10.15 0.66 -0.29
CA LEU A 58 -9.62 0.14 0.96
C LEU A 58 -9.10 1.28 1.83
N ASP A 59 -9.68 1.44 3.00
CA ASP A 59 -9.02 2.08 4.14
C ASP A 59 -8.42 0.97 5.01
N PHE A 60 -7.12 0.77 4.88
CA PHE A 60 -6.41 -0.29 5.59
C PHE A 60 -6.16 0.03 7.07
N THR A 61 -6.55 1.22 7.54
CA THR A 61 -6.56 1.55 8.97
C THR A 61 -7.76 0.91 9.69
N GLU A 62 -8.80 0.53 8.94
CA GLU A 62 -10.02 -0.08 9.45
C GLU A 62 -9.98 -1.62 9.33
N PRO A 63 -9.89 -2.36 10.46
CA PRO A 63 -9.75 -3.83 10.44
C PRO A 63 -10.88 -4.55 9.68
N ALA A 64 -12.11 -4.08 9.83
CA ALA A 64 -13.27 -4.68 9.16
C ALA A 64 -13.18 -4.55 7.64
N LEU A 65 -12.70 -3.42 7.13
CA LEU A 65 -12.51 -3.21 5.69
C LEU A 65 -11.38 -4.06 5.12
N VAL A 66 -10.31 -4.28 5.90
CA VAL A 66 -9.22 -5.18 5.51
C VAL A 66 -9.73 -6.62 5.40
N ALA A 67 -10.52 -7.09 6.34
CA ALA A 67 -11.09 -8.44 6.31
C ALA A 67 -12.03 -8.65 5.10
N VAL A 68 -12.90 -7.67 4.82
CA VAL A 68 -13.79 -7.71 3.65
C VAL A 68 -12.98 -7.71 2.35
N PHE A 69 -11.97 -6.85 2.26
CA PHE A 69 -11.07 -6.79 1.10
C PHE A 69 -10.37 -8.13 0.86
N ALA A 70 -9.75 -8.71 1.89
CA ALA A 70 -9.03 -9.97 1.79
C ALA A 70 -9.92 -11.16 1.40
N GLY A 71 -11.19 -11.15 1.82
CA GLY A 71 -12.15 -12.18 1.44
C GLY A 71 -12.72 -12.03 0.02
N ARG A 72 -12.54 -10.86 -0.60
CA ARG A 72 -13.12 -10.54 -1.92
C ARG A 72 -12.13 -10.63 -3.06
N ILE A 73 -10.87 -10.29 -2.82
CA ILE A 73 -9.86 -10.33 -3.89
C ILE A 73 -9.38 -11.75 -4.16
N ALA A 74 -8.96 -11.99 -5.39
CA ALA A 74 -8.24 -13.22 -5.72
C ALA A 74 -6.89 -13.27 -5.00
N ALA A 75 -6.43 -14.47 -4.65
CA ALA A 75 -5.14 -14.67 -3.99
C ALA A 75 -4.00 -13.95 -4.75
N PRO A 76 -3.20 -13.11 -4.07
CA PRO A 76 -2.09 -12.41 -4.71
C PRO A 76 -0.87 -13.32 -4.84
N ASP A 77 -0.12 -13.16 -5.94
CA ASP A 77 1.26 -13.68 -6.03
C ASP A 77 2.25 -12.72 -5.34
N HIS A 78 2.00 -11.42 -5.43
CA HIS A 78 2.86 -10.39 -4.86
C HIS A 78 2.03 -9.30 -4.19
N LEU A 79 2.45 -8.88 -3.00
CA LEU A 79 1.84 -7.81 -2.23
C LEU A 79 2.82 -6.64 -2.10
N VAL A 80 2.40 -5.45 -2.51
CA VAL A 80 3.19 -4.22 -2.38
C VAL A 80 2.45 -3.24 -1.47
N LEU A 81 3.10 -2.81 -0.40
CA LEU A 81 2.57 -1.85 0.56
C LEU A 81 3.32 -0.52 0.39
N SER A 82 2.70 0.44 -0.29
CA SER A 82 3.29 1.74 -0.63
C SER A 82 2.48 2.94 -0.13
N ALA A 83 1.42 2.68 0.65
CA ALA A 83 0.63 3.75 1.23
C ALA A 83 1.47 4.60 2.21
N SER A 84 1.23 5.90 2.18
CA SER A 84 1.93 6.86 3.01
C SER A 84 0.93 7.82 3.63
N SER A 85 1.17 8.23 4.86
CA SER A 85 0.49 9.35 5.51
C SER A 85 1.54 10.35 5.99
N ALA A 86 1.31 11.63 5.73
CA ALA A 86 2.22 12.69 6.16
C ALA A 86 1.77 13.29 7.51
N VAL A 87 1.46 12.45 8.50
CA VAL A 87 0.77 12.91 9.73
C VAL A 87 1.69 13.15 10.92
N ALA A 88 2.96 12.77 10.87
CA ALA A 88 3.87 12.91 12.02
C ALA A 88 5.19 13.60 11.63
N TRP A 89 5.07 14.72 10.93
CA TRP A 89 6.19 15.58 10.60
C TRP A 89 6.36 16.64 11.68
N GLY A 90 7.58 16.86 12.15
CA GLY A 90 7.91 17.89 13.12
C GLY A 90 9.17 17.58 13.91
N ALA A 91 9.62 18.55 14.70
CA ALA A 91 10.67 18.34 15.67
C ALA A 91 10.15 17.43 16.80
N PHE A 92 10.99 16.56 17.33
CA PHE A 92 10.60 15.61 18.37
C PHE A 92 9.93 16.29 19.59
N ALA A 93 10.48 17.41 20.02
CA ALA A 93 9.96 18.15 21.20
C ALA A 93 8.57 18.77 20.98
N GLU A 94 8.15 18.92 19.72
CA GLU A 94 6.87 19.58 19.34
C GLU A 94 5.85 18.57 18.80
N LEU A 95 6.26 17.31 18.62
CA LEU A 95 5.41 16.29 18.02
C LEU A 95 4.35 15.82 19.03
N ALA A 96 3.09 16.10 18.75
CA ALA A 96 1.98 15.65 19.57
C ALA A 96 1.86 14.12 19.55
N GLU A 97 1.67 13.50 20.72
CA GLU A 97 1.48 12.05 20.86
C GLU A 97 0.40 11.51 19.91
N ALA A 98 -0.74 12.19 19.84
CA ALA A 98 -1.83 11.80 18.94
C ALA A 98 -1.46 11.81 17.44
N ALA A 99 -0.47 12.61 17.02
CA ALA A 99 0.04 12.56 15.64
C ALA A 99 0.89 11.31 15.42
N LEU A 100 1.70 10.95 16.41
CA LEU A 100 2.51 9.73 16.38
C LEU A 100 1.62 8.48 16.38
N GLU A 101 0.61 8.41 17.25
CA GLU A 101 -0.36 7.33 17.29
C GLU A 101 -1.04 7.13 15.93
N ARG A 102 -1.49 8.22 15.27
CA ARG A 102 -2.07 8.16 13.93
C ARG A 102 -1.09 7.67 12.87
N ALA A 103 0.19 8.04 12.98
CA ALA A 103 1.22 7.57 12.07
C ALA A 103 1.44 6.06 12.20
N PHE A 104 1.54 5.55 13.42
CA PHE A 104 1.63 4.12 13.70
C PHE A 104 0.36 3.38 13.28
N ALA A 105 -0.81 3.91 13.57
CA ALA A 105 -2.07 3.32 13.14
C ALA A 105 -2.16 3.19 11.63
N ALA A 106 -1.75 4.23 10.90
CA ALA A 106 -1.79 4.23 9.45
C ALA A 106 -0.71 3.34 8.83
N LYS A 107 0.53 3.39 9.28
CA LYS A 107 1.62 2.71 8.58
C LYS A 107 1.92 1.35 9.19
N PHE A 108 2.22 1.29 10.48
CA PHE A 108 2.61 0.03 11.11
C PHE A 108 1.42 -0.93 11.26
N TRP A 109 0.38 -0.52 11.97
CA TRP A 109 -0.77 -1.38 12.22
C TRP A 109 -1.59 -1.66 10.97
N GLY A 110 -1.71 -0.67 10.07
CA GLY A 110 -2.39 -0.86 8.80
C GLY A 110 -1.69 -1.89 7.92
N TYR A 111 -0.37 -1.79 7.75
CA TYR A 111 0.40 -2.78 7.00
C TYR A 111 0.36 -4.16 7.64
N TRP A 112 0.51 -4.23 8.98
CA TRP A 112 0.39 -5.46 9.73
C TRP A 112 -0.92 -6.20 9.42
N ARG A 113 -2.06 -5.51 9.50
CA ARG A 113 -3.38 -6.07 9.23
C ARG A 113 -3.51 -6.62 7.82
N VAL A 114 -3.06 -5.87 6.83
CA VAL A 114 -3.10 -6.32 5.42
C VAL A 114 -2.22 -7.55 5.22
N ILE A 115 -1.01 -7.54 5.76
CA ILE A 115 -0.10 -8.70 5.67
C ILE A 115 -0.73 -9.90 6.36
N GLN A 116 -1.22 -9.75 7.58
CA GLN A 116 -1.85 -10.84 8.34
C GLN A 116 -3.05 -11.45 7.58
N ALA A 117 -3.87 -10.59 6.94
CA ALA A 117 -5.05 -11.04 6.22
C ALA A 117 -4.73 -11.76 4.90
N LEU A 118 -3.60 -11.43 4.25
CA LEU A 118 -3.26 -11.93 2.91
C LEU A 118 -2.08 -12.89 2.87
N ALA A 119 -1.22 -12.93 3.89
CA ALA A 119 0.01 -13.75 3.87
C ALA A 119 -0.26 -15.24 3.63
N GLY A 120 -1.33 -15.78 4.22
CA GLY A 120 -1.73 -17.17 4.02
C GLY A 120 -2.27 -17.51 2.63
N GLN A 121 -2.52 -16.50 1.80
CA GLN A 121 -2.99 -16.65 0.43
C GLN A 121 -1.86 -16.57 -0.60
N LEU A 122 -0.68 -16.06 -0.21
CA LEU A 122 0.47 -15.98 -1.11
C LEU A 122 1.07 -17.38 -1.36
N PRO A 123 1.47 -17.69 -2.59
CA PRO A 123 2.21 -18.92 -2.87
C PRO A 123 3.63 -18.85 -2.28
N ALA A 124 4.29 -20.00 -2.13
CA ALA A 124 5.67 -20.05 -1.62
C ALA A 124 6.68 -19.23 -2.46
N SER A 125 6.39 -19.02 -3.74
CA SER A 125 7.18 -18.16 -4.63
C SER A 125 6.76 -16.69 -4.59
N GLY A 126 5.78 -16.34 -3.77
CA GLY A 126 5.26 -14.99 -3.63
C GLY A 126 6.20 -14.04 -2.91
N SER A 127 5.85 -12.76 -2.89
CA SER A 127 6.63 -11.75 -2.18
C SER A 127 5.76 -10.70 -1.51
N ILE A 128 6.28 -10.15 -0.43
CA ILE A 128 5.72 -8.96 0.24
C ILE A 128 6.79 -7.87 0.20
N THR A 129 6.45 -6.75 -0.41
CA THR A 129 7.32 -5.58 -0.52
C THR A 129 6.75 -4.42 0.28
N LEU A 130 7.53 -3.88 1.21
CA LEU A 130 7.16 -2.70 1.99
C LEU A 130 7.98 -1.50 1.55
N VAL A 131 7.31 -0.40 1.21
CA VAL A 131 7.96 0.88 0.94
C VAL A 131 8.08 1.65 2.26
N THR A 132 9.31 1.89 2.67
CA THR A 132 9.65 2.63 3.89
C THR A 132 10.32 3.96 3.55
N GLY A 133 10.40 4.88 4.53
CA GLY A 133 11.05 6.17 4.36
C GLY A 133 12.57 6.08 4.55
N ALA A 134 13.32 6.95 3.87
CA ALA A 134 14.76 7.10 4.08
C ALA A 134 15.11 7.53 5.52
N ALA A 135 14.19 8.21 6.21
CA ALA A 135 14.29 8.59 7.62
C ALA A 135 14.46 7.38 8.57
N ALA A 136 14.09 6.18 8.16
CA ALA A 136 14.36 4.96 8.91
C ALA A 136 15.85 4.61 9.00
N ARG A 137 16.70 5.22 8.16
CA ARG A 137 18.15 4.94 8.07
C ARG A 137 19.03 6.17 8.24
N ALA A 138 18.45 7.36 8.25
CA ALA A 138 19.17 8.61 8.38
C ALA A 138 18.35 9.59 9.22
N ALA A 139 18.99 10.25 10.20
CA ALA A 139 18.33 11.31 10.96
C ALA A 139 18.17 12.55 10.07
N LEU A 140 16.95 12.82 9.67
CA LEU A 140 16.59 14.01 8.90
C LEU A 140 15.83 14.99 9.80
N PRO A 141 16.16 16.28 9.79
CA PRO A 141 15.44 17.28 10.59
C PRO A 141 13.93 17.24 10.30
N GLY A 142 13.11 17.31 11.33
CA GLY A 142 11.65 17.32 11.19
C GLY A 142 11.00 15.97 10.86
N THR A 143 11.72 14.86 10.97
CA THR A 143 11.20 13.52 10.65
C THR A 143 11.04 12.61 11.87
N ALA A 144 10.88 13.18 13.06
CA ALA A 144 10.87 12.41 14.31
C ALA A 144 9.74 11.36 14.41
N GLY A 145 8.68 11.50 13.63
CA GLY A 145 7.54 10.58 13.62
C GLY A 145 7.39 9.73 12.36
N LEU A 146 8.45 9.62 11.55
CA LEU A 146 8.41 8.86 10.28
C LEU A 146 9.09 7.49 10.37
#